data_340db98229681815667cb234d4daacd3
#
_entry.id   340db98229681815667cb234d4daacd3
#
_cell.length_a   1.000
_cell.length_b   1.000
_cell.length_c   1.000
_cell.angle_alpha   90.00
_cell.angle_beta   90.00
_cell.angle_gamma   90.00
#
_symmetry.space_group_name_H-M   'P 1'
#
loop_
_entity.id
_entity.type
_entity.pdbx_description
1 polymer ?
#
loop_
_entity_poly.entity_id
_entity_poly.type
_entity_poly.pdbx_seq_one_letter_code
_entity_poly.pdbx_strand_id
1 'polypeptide(L)'
;MPSVPMSMETSTPSEPTAIPEHMVVLLLEAGQRFVVKLQEVVALDDPRPREHFSRKVLAILEELDRRLNHEQGGELVDNLTRLHAWWRKEVLQAGETGDLERLGRVHAQMGEIRYAWEQVLFRGTGMTSNPSY
;
A
#
# COMPACT_ATOMS: atom_id res chain seq x y z
N MET A 1 -35.29 -14.44 -15.36
CA MET A 1 -34.84 -14.51 -15.30
C MET A 1 -34.18 -14.47 -15.26
N PRO A 2 -33.84 -14.38 -15.06
CA PRO A 2 -33.06 -14.31 -14.84
C PRO A 2 -32.17 -14.07 -14.84
N SER A 3 -31.85 -13.81 -14.88
CA SER A 3 -30.99 -13.60 -14.84
C SER A 3 -30.33 -13.20 -14.32
N VAL A 4 -30.24 -12.88 -14.14
CA VAL A 4 -29.55 -12.41 -13.63
C VAL A 4 -28.84 -12.75 -13.01
N PRO A 5 -28.98 -12.95 -12.63
CA PRO A 5 -28.21 -13.23 -11.87
C PRO A 5 -27.05 -13.54 -12.22
N MET A 6 -27.04 -13.70 -12.90
CA MET A 6 -26.06 -13.98 -13.23
C MET A 6 -25.16 -13.26 -13.13
N SER A 7 -25.35 -12.59 -13.24
CA SER A 7 -24.46 -11.92 -13.28
C SER A 7 -23.70 -11.82 -12.33
N MET A 8 -23.94 -11.72 -11.73
CA MET A 8 -23.19 -11.51 -10.91
C MET A 8 -22.48 -12.36 -10.57
N GLU A 9 -22.69 -12.93 -10.66
CA GLU A 9 -22.04 -13.71 -10.30
C GLU A 9 -21.02 -13.85 -10.77
N THR A 10 -21.06 -13.65 -11.34
CA THR A 10 -20.15 -13.91 -12.02
C THR A 10 -18.95 -13.41 -11.79
N SER A 11 -18.88 -12.54 -11.78
CA SER A 11 -17.71 -11.94 -11.73
C SER A 11 -16.90 -12.28 -10.69
N THR A 12 -17.40 -12.50 -9.76
CA THR A 12 -16.72 -12.58 -8.66
C THR A 12 -15.76 -13.55 -8.52
N PRO A 13 -15.98 -14.68 -8.75
CA PRO A 13 -15.16 -15.72 -8.30
C PRO A 13 -13.75 -15.62 -8.72
N SER A 14 -13.52 -15.42 -9.90
CA SER A 14 -12.18 -15.56 -10.35
C SER A 14 -11.41 -14.30 -10.22
N GLU A 15 -12.06 -13.21 -10.23
CA GLU A 15 -11.37 -12.01 -10.17
C GLU A 15 -10.66 -11.76 -8.93
N PRO A 16 -11.12 -12.17 -7.81
CA PRO A 16 -10.46 -11.88 -6.56
C PRO A 16 -9.03 -12.29 -6.50
N THR A 17 -8.67 -13.31 -7.24
CA THR A 17 -7.30 -13.77 -7.14
C THR A 17 -6.30 -12.79 -7.72
N ALA A 18 -6.71 -12.02 -8.69
CA ALA A 18 -5.79 -11.04 -9.26
C ALA A 18 -5.86 -9.72 -8.55
N ILE A 19 -6.97 -9.44 -7.92
CA ILE A 19 -7.18 -8.16 -7.33
C ILE A 19 -6.29 -7.81 -6.18
N PRO A 20 -5.93 -8.74 -5.29
CA PRO A 20 -5.08 -8.37 -4.17
C PRO A 20 -3.79 -7.68 -4.57
N GLU A 21 -3.13 -8.18 -5.59
CA GLU A 21 -1.88 -7.55 -6.01
C GLU A 21 -2.10 -6.18 -6.59
N HIS A 22 -3.15 -6.03 -7.38
CA HIS A 22 -3.48 -4.75 -7.94
C HIS A 22 -3.84 -3.74 -6.85
N MET A 23 -4.61 -4.19 -5.87
CA MET A 23 -4.98 -3.31 -4.77
C MET A 23 -3.78 -2.91 -3.94
N VAL A 24 -2.81 -3.81 -3.79
CA VAL A 24 -1.60 -3.46 -3.06
C VAL A 24 -0.87 -2.31 -3.74
N VAL A 25 -0.77 -2.35 -5.07
CA VAL A 25 -0.14 -1.26 -5.80
C VAL A 25 -0.89 0.05 -5.57
N LEU A 26 -2.22 0.02 -5.65
CA LEU A 26 -3.01 1.23 -5.46
C LEU A 26 -2.89 1.76 -4.04
N LEU A 27 -2.84 0.86 -3.06
CA LEU A 27 -2.70 1.29 -1.68
C LEU A 27 -1.33 1.92 -1.44
N LEU A 28 -0.28 1.35 -2.01
CA LEU A 28 1.04 1.94 -1.86
C LEU A 28 1.11 3.31 -2.52
N GLU A 29 0.47 3.46 -3.67
CA GLU A 29 0.41 4.77 -4.31
C GLU A 29 -0.29 5.79 -3.43
N ALA A 30 -1.42 5.38 -2.85
CA ALA A 30 -2.15 6.27 -1.96
C ALA A 30 -1.32 6.60 -0.73
N GLY A 31 -0.61 5.60 -0.19
CA GLY A 31 0.26 5.84 0.94
C GLY A 31 1.32 6.87 0.63
N GLN A 32 1.94 6.76 -0.54
CA GLN A 32 2.95 7.72 -0.95
C GLN A 32 2.36 9.13 -1.06
N ARG A 33 1.16 9.25 -1.63
CA ARG A 33 0.51 10.56 -1.75
C ARG A 33 0.25 11.17 -0.38
N PHE A 34 -0.21 10.37 0.57
CA PHE A 34 -0.49 10.90 1.91
C PHE A 34 0.79 11.23 2.66
N VAL A 35 1.88 10.48 2.41
CA VAL A 35 3.17 10.84 3.00
C VAL A 35 3.62 12.21 2.47
N VAL A 36 3.44 12.45 1.17
CA VAL A 36 3.77 13.76 0.61
C VAL A 36 2.92 14.85 1.25
N LYS A 37 1.63 14.60 1.43
CA LYS A 37 0.77 15.58 2.10
C LYS A 37 1.23 15.84 3.52
N LEU A 38 1.64 14.79 4.21
CA LEU A 38 2.15 14.95 5.56
C LEU A 38 3.41 15.79 5.56
N GLN A 39 4.32 15.54 4.61
CA GLN A 39 5.53 16.35 4.49
C GLN A 39 5.20 17.82 4.31
N GLU A 40 4.15 18.10 3.55
CA GLU A 40 3.76 19.48 3.29
C GLU A 40 3.25 20.18 4.55
N VAL A 41 2.62 19.44 5.45
CA VAL A 41 1.96 20.08 6.58
C VAL A 41 2.73 19.98 7.89
N VAL A 42 3.83 19.21 7.95
CA VAL A 42 4.55 19.10 9.24
C VAL A 42 5.18 20.40 9.66
N ALA A 43 5.43 21.31 8.71
CA ALA A 43 6.00 22.60 9.04
C ALA A 43 4.98 23.59 9.57
N LEU A 44 3.70 23.26 9.48
CA LEU A 44 2.65 24.17 9.94
C LEU A 44 2.53 24.13 11.44
N ASP A 45 2.17 25.24 12.03
CA ASP A 45 1.99 25.32 13.46
C ASP A 45 0.77 24.52 13.93
N ASP A 46 -0.21 24.36 13.06
CA ASP A 46 -1.45 23.67 13.42
C ASP A 46 -1.24 22.17 13.36
N PRO A 47 -1.42 21.45 14.48
CA PRO A 47 -1.21 19.99 14.46
C PRO A 47 -2.32 19.20 13.79
N ARG A 48 -3.46 19.82 13.50
CA ARG A 48 -4.59 19.08 12.96
C ARG A 48 -4.32 18.46 11.59
N PRO A 49 -3.72 19.20 10.64
CA PRO A 49 -3.41 18.55 9.35
C PRO A 49 -2.42 17.42 9.50
N ARG A 50 -1.45 17.55 10.40
CA ARG A 50 -0.48 16.48 10.62
C ARG A 50 -1.18 15.23 11.12
N GLU A 51 -2.07 15.39 12.08
CA GLU A 51 -2.81 14.25 12.60
C GLU A 51 -3.68 13.62 11.53
N HIS A 52 -4.31 14.47 10.71
CA HIS A 52 -5.18 13.98 9.66
C HIS A 52 -4.42 13.10 8.67
N PHE A 53 -3.29 13.59 8.16
CA PHE A 53 -2.56 12.84 7.14
C PHE A 53 -1.80 11.67 7.73
N SER A 54 -1.35 11.77 8.98
CA SER A 54 -0.77 10.61 9.65
C SER A 54 -1.79 9.49 9.74
N ARG A 55 -3.00 9.81 10.15
CA ARG A 55 -4.05 8.79 10.23
C ARG A 55 -4.36 8.17 8.88
N LYS A 56 -4.30 8.98 7.82
CA LYS A 56 -4.52 8.42 6.48
C LYS A 56 -3.44 7.41 6.12
N VAL A 57 -2.18 7.74 6.40
CA VAL A 57 -1.12 6.78 6.13
C VAL A 57 -1.30 5.52 6.96
N LEU A 58 -1.63 5.68 8.24
CA LEU A 58 -1.81 4.51 9.10
C LEU A 58 -2.95 3.62 8.62
N ALA A 59 -4.02 4.23 8.13
CA ALA A 59 -5.13 3.45 7.60
C ALA A 59 -4.71 2.64 6.37
N ILE A 60 -3.87 3.24 5.52
CA ILE A 60 -3.33 2.53 4.37
C ILE A 60 -2.50 1.33 4.82
N LEU A 61 -1.64 1.53 5.82
CA LEU A 61 -0.80 0.44 6.31
C LEU A 61 -1.64 -0.68 6.91
N GLU A 62 -2.70 -0.31 7.60
CA GLU A 62 -3.59 -1.31 8.18
C GLU A 62 -4.25 -2.13 7.09
N GLU A 63 -4.67 -1.46 6.02
CA GLU A 63 -5.32 -2.16 4.92
C GLU A 63 -4.32 -3.05 4.18
N LEU A 64 -3.08 -2.60 4.03
CA LEU A 64 -2.05 -3.43 3.42
C LEU A 64 -1.84 -4.71 4.22
N ASP A 65 -1.77 -4.60 5.55
CA ASP A 65 -1.61 -5.78 6.38
C ASP A 65 -2.80 -6.73 6.22
N ARG A 66 -3.98 -6.16 6.10
CA ARG A 66 -5.19 -6.98 5.96
C ARG A 66 -5.18 -7.79 4.68
N ARG A 67 -4.50 -7.29 3.66
CA ARG A 67 -4.48 -7.94 2.37
C ARG A 67 -3.36 -8.96 2.22
N LEU A 68 -2.46 -9.03 3.19
CA LEU A 68 -1.44 -10.07 3.16
C LEU A 68 -2.09 -11.40 3.51
N ASN A 69 -1.57 -12.46 2.90
CA ASN A 69 -2.12 -13.79 3.16
C ASN A 69 -1.42 -14.39 4.36
N HIS A 70 -1.90 -14.02 5.54
CA HIS A 70 -1.26 -14.46 6.78
C HIS A 70 -1.42 -15.95 7.02
N GLU A 71 -2.48 -16.54 6.45
CA GLU A 71 -2.69 -17.96 6.65
C GLU A 71 -1.62 -18.80 5.99
N GLN A 72 -1.23 -18.41 4.80
CA GLN A 72 -0.16 -19.12 4.13
C GLN A 72 1.19 -18.72 4.71
N GLY A 73 1.25 -17.52 5.25
CA GLY A 73 2.42 -17.09 5.96
C GLY A 73 3.66 -17.06 5.13
N GLY A 74 4.76 -17.41 5.79
CA GLY A 74 6.03 -17.44 5.12
C GLY A 74 6.85 -16.21 5.38
N GLU A 75 8.08 -16.29 4.95
CA GLU A 75 9.06 -15.26 5.23
C GLU A 75 8.68 -13.92 4.63
N LEU A 76 8.12 -13.96 3.41
CA LEU A 76 7.74 -12.72 2.75
C LEU A 76 6.67 -11.98 3.53
N VAL A 77 5.63 -12.70 3.98
CA VAL A 77 4.56 -12.06 4.74
C VAL A 77 5.11 -11.50 6.04
N ASP A 78 5.97 -12.26 6.71
CA ASP A 78 6.57 -11.78 7.96
C ASP A 78 7.39 -10.53 7.73
N ASN A 79 8.18 -10.50 6.67
CA ASN A 79 9.02 -9.36 6.37
C ASN A 79 8.20 -8.14 6.03
N LEU A 80 7.14 -8.31 5.26
CA LEU A 80 6.28 -7.19 4.91
C LEU A 80 5.54 -6.66 6.13
N THR A 81 5.10 -7.55 7.00
CA THR A 81 4.42 -7.11 8.21
C THR A 81 5.36 -6.27 9.07
N ARG A 82 6.62 -6.71 9.19
CA ARG A 82 7.60 -5.94 9.96
C ARG A 82 7.88 -4.60 9.30
N LEU A 83 7.96 -4.58 7.99
CA LEU A 83 8.21 -3.34 7.27
C LEU A 83 7.07 -2.35 7.47
N HIS A 84 5.83 -2.83 7.40
CA HIS A 84 4.68 -1.95 7.60
C HIS A 84 4.66 -1.41 9.04
N ALA A 85 5.03 -2.24 10.01
CA ALA A 85 5.10 -1.79 11.39
C ALA A 85 6.18 -0.70 11.55
N TRP A 86 7.29 -0.87 10.85
CA TRP A 86 8.36 0.12 10.89
C TRP A 86 7.91 1.43 10.26
N TRP A 87 7.22 1.37 9.12
CA TRP A 87 6.67 2.58 8.49
C TRP A 87 5.72 3.30 9.44
N ARG A 88 4.87 2.52 10.13
CA ARG A 88 3.94 3.11 11.08
C ARG A 88 4.67 3.91 12.15
N LYS A 89 5.71 3.30 12.70
CA LYS A 89 6.50 3.95 13.73
C LYS A 89 7.15 5.22 13.20
N GLU A 90 7.73 5.15 12.01
CA GLU A 90 8.39 6.30 11.41
C GLU A 90 7.42 7.44 11.14
N VAL A 91 6.23 7.11 10.65
CA VAL A 91 5.23 8.13 10.36
C VAL A 91 4.77 8.80 11.65
N LEU A 92 4.54 8.02 12.69
CA LEU A 92 4.11 8.60 13.95
C LEU A 92 5.17 9.50 14.56
N GLN A 93 6.42 9.08 14.53
CA GLN A 93 7.49 9.91 15.06
C GLN A 93 7.70 11.17 14.24
N ALA A 94 7.62 11.04 12.93
CA ALA A 94 7.77 12.20 12.07
C ALA A 94 6.65 13.19 12.26
N GLY A 95 5.44 12.69 12.50
CA GLY A 95 4.31 13.55 12.76
C GLY A 95 4.50 14.38 14.02
N GLU A 96 5.19 13.82 15.01
CA GLU A 96 5.43 14.53 16.26
C GLU A 96 6.62 15.48 16.14
N THR A 97 7.66 15.05 15.46
CA THR A 97 8.91 15.82 15.46
C THR A 97 9.11 16.67 14.21
N GLY A 98 8.33 16.43 13.16
CA GLY A 98 8.48 17.13 11.90
C GLY A 98 9.69 16.69 11.10
N ASP A 99 10.13 15.45 11.29
CA ASP A 99 11.34 14.95 10.65
C ASP A 99 11.05 14.56 9.21
N LEU A 100 11.39 15.46 8.29
CA LEU A 100 11.12 15.25 6.87
C LEU A 100 11.95 14.12 6.30
N GLU A 101 13.15 13.90 6.83
CA GLU A 101 13.97 12.81 6.35
C GLU A 101 13.34 11.46 6.58
N ARG A 102 12.73 11.29 7.76
CA ARG A 102 12.03 10.05 8.05
C ARG A 102 10.94 9.80 7.05
N LEU A 103 10.15 10.83 6.77
CA LEU A 103 9.05 10.68 5.81
C LEU A 103 9.57 10.41 4.41
N GLY A 104 10.70 11.03 4.06
CA GLY A 104 11.30 10.78 2.75
C GLY A 104 11.72 9.33 2.60
N ARG A 105 12.26 8.73 3.66
CA ARG A 105 12.66 7.33 3.60
C ARG A 105 11.45 6.41 3.46
N VAL A 106 10.38 6.72 4.19
CA VAL A 106 9.17 5.92 4.07
C VAL A 106 8.63 6.01 2.64
N HIS A 107 8.58 7.23 2.11
CA HIS A 107 8.09 7.43 0.75
C HIS A 107 8.91 6.64 -0.27
N ALA A 108 10.23 6.70 -0.14
CA ALA A 108 11.11 6.01 -1.07
C ALA A 108 10.93 4.50 -0.99
N GLN A 109 10.82 3.98 0.22
CA GLN A 109 10.65 2.54 0.39
C GLN A 109 9.30 2.06 -0.11
N MET A 110 8.25 2.86 0.13
CA MET A 110 6.94 2.52 -0.44
C MET A 110 7.02 2.43 -1.96
N GLY A 111 7.79 3.33 -2.58
CA GLY A 111 7.98 3.30 -4.02
C GLY A 111 8.70 2.06 -4.48
N GLU A 112 9.73 1.64 -3.74
CA GLU A 112 10.46 0.42 -4.07
C GLU A 112 9.58 -0.81 -3.98
N ILE A 113 8.80 -0.89 -2.90
CA ILE A 113 7.90 -2.02 -2.73
C ILE A 113 6.80 -2.00 -3.78
N ARG A 114 6.29 -0.81 -4.09
CA ARG A 114 5.27 -0.69 -5.14
C ARG A 114 5.81 -1.19 -6.47
N TYR A 115 7.06 -0.80 -6.79
CA TYR A 115 7.66 -1.25 -8.03
C TYR A 115 7.76 -2.77 -8.08
N ALA A 116 8.15 -3.38 -6.96
CA ALA A 116 8.26 -4.84 -6.91
C ALA A 116 6.89 -5.49 -7.15
N TRP A 117 5.84 -4.95 -6.54
CA TRP A 117 4.50 -5.49 -6.74
C TRP A 117 4.01 -5.28 -8.16
N GLU A 118 4.36 -4.14 -8.77
CA GLU A 118 4.02 -3.91 -10.16
C GLU A 118 4.66 -4.95 -11.06
N GLN A 119 5.89 -5.34 -10.76
CA GLN A 119 6.56 -6.36 -11.55
C GLN A 119 5.86 -7.71 -11.41
N VAL A 120 5.43 -8.04 -10.21
CA VAL A 120 4.69 -9.28 -9.99
C VAL A 120 3.37 -9.25 -10.76
N LEU A 121 2.66 -8.14 -10.68
CA LEU A 121 1.39 -8.01 -11.36
C LEU A 121 1.57 -8.13 -12.87
N PHE A 122 2.58 -7.47 -13.39
CA PHE A 122 2.85 -7.49 -14.80
C PHE A 122 3.16 -8.91 -15.28
N ARG A 123 3.99 -9.62 -14.55
CA ARG A 123 4.33 -11.00 -14.91
C ARG A 123 3.11 -11.91 -14.77
N GLY A 124 2.28 -11.63 -13.75
CA GLY A 124 1.10 -12.43 -13.54
C GLY A 124 0.09 -12.33 -14.66
N THR A 125 0.11 -11.23 -15.40
CA THR A 125 -0.79 -11.09 -16.54
C THR A 125 -0.23 -11.72 -17.80
N GLY A 126 1.01 -12.15 -17.76
CA GLY A 126 1.62 -12.76 -18.94
C GLY A 126 2.05 -11.79 -20.01
N MET A 127 2.00 -10.55 -19.70
CA MET A 127 2.36 -9.57 -20.67
C MET A 127 3.80 -9.30 -20.76
N THR A 128 4.42 -9.87 -20.24
CA THR A 128 5.71 -9.57 -20.22
C THR A 128 6.52 -9.95 -21.12
N SER A 129 6.39 -10.14 -21.30
CA SER A 129 7.12 -10.32 -21.71
C SER A 129 8.00 -9.93 -22.13
N ASN A 130 8.15 -9.71 -22.00
CA ASN A 130 8.89 -9.35 -22.25
C ASN A 130 9.83 -9.33 -22.38
N PRO A 131 10.18 -9.52 -22.65
CA PRO A 131 10.96 -9.39 -22.73
C PRO A 131 11.73 -9.26 -23.16
N SER A 132 11.79 -9.31 -23.39
CA SER A 132 12.36 -9.19 -23.63
C SER A 132 13.04 -8.92 -23.84
N TYR A 133 13.15 -8.83 -23.86
CA TYR A 133 13.71 -8.53 -23.95
C TYR A 133 14.21 -8.85 -24.10
#